data_86d5347be3a1c731e2179d6035c6f61f
#
_entry.id   86d5347be3a1c731e2179d6035c6f61f
#
_cell.length_a   1.000
_cell.length_b   1.000
_cell.length_c   1.000
_cell.angle_alpha   90.00
_cell.angle_beta   90.00
_cell.angle_gamma   90.00
#
_symmetry.space_group_name_H-M   'P 1'
#
loop_
_entity.id
_entity.type
_entity.pdbx_description
1 polymer ?
#
loop_
_entity_poly.entity_id
_entity_poly.type
_entity_poly.pdbx_seq_one_letter_code
_entity_poly.pdbx_strand_id
1 'polypeptide(L)'
;IFLFIINIDCVLFSTFATQFIQNPTIDMQEKIIILDFGSQTTQLIGRRLRELNVYCEIVPYNKFPYGDESVKGVILSGSPFSVYDKSAFKVDLSGIRGKYPILGICYGAQFISYSNGGRVEPAGTREYGRAHLGSFDSENVLFKGVRKNTQVWMSHGDTITAIPDNFKIIASTDKVAIAAYQVSGEEMWGVQFHPEVFHSEDGTQMLRNFVVDVCGCSQSWSAASFVDTTVAELKEQLGNDRVILGLSGGVDSSVAAVLLHRAIGKNLTCIFVDHGLLRKNEFKNVMHDYECLGPVSYTHLRA
;
A
#
# COMPACT_ATOMS: atom_id res chain seq x y z
N ILE A 1 -8.10 -12.55 5.86
CA ILE A 1 -7.86 -13.98 5.62
C ILE A 1 -6.96 -14.42 6.75
N PHE A 2 -7.44 -15.29 7.64
CA PHE A 2 -6.63 -15.82 8.73
C PHE A 2 -5.83 -17.00 8.16
N LEU A 3 -4.52 -16.83 8.06
CA LEU A 3 -3.60 -17.90 7.77
C LEU A 3 -3.28 -18.59 9.11
N PHE A 4 -3.74 -19.81 9.30
CA PHE A 4 -3.38 -20.60 10.47
C PHE A 4 -2.08 -21.35 10.17
N ILE A 5 -0.97 -20.93 10.73
CA ILE A 5 0.24 -21.73 10.81
C ILE A 5 0.20 -22.42 12.17
N ILE A 6 0.02 -23.73 12.17
CA ILE A 6 0.06 -24.53 13.38
C ILE A 6 1.40 -25.25 13.40
N ASN A 7 2.28 -24.84 14.33
CA ASN A 7 3.43 -25.65 14.71
C ASN A 7 2.89 -26.79 15.58
N ILE A 8 3.20 -28.05 15.26
CA ILE A 8 2.63 -29.22 15.92
C ILE A 8 3.04 -29.31 17.40
N ASP A 9 4.15 -28.67 17.78
CA ASP A 9 4.66 -28.65 19.15
C ASP A 9 4.29 -27.39 19.94
N CYS A 10 3.67 -26.38 19.31
CA CYS A 10 3.20 -25.17 19.98
C CYS A 10 2.04 -24.51 19.20
N VAL A 11 0.87 -24.37 19.82
CA VAL A 11 -0.27 -23.65 19.24
C VAL A 11 -0.02 -22.16 19.38
N LEU A 12 0.61 -21.54 18.38
CA LEU A 12 0.77 -20.10 18.31
C LEU A 12 -0.22 -19.52 17.28
N PHE A 13 -1.25 -18.85 17.79
CA PHE A 13 -2.08 -17.96 17.00
C PHE A 13 -1.30 -16.67 16.76
N SER A 14 -0.67 -16.49 15.61
CA SER A 14 -0.13 -15.21 15.21
C SER A 14 -0.71 -14.77 13.87
N THR A 15 -1.23 -13.58 13.84
CA THR A 15 -1.52 -12.82 12.62
C THR A 15 -0.19 -12.57 11.92
N PHE A 16 -0.08 -12.97 10.66
CA PHE A 16 1.12 -12.90 9.81
C PHE A 16 1.72 -11.49 9.66
N ALA A 17 1.10 -10.49 10.23
CA ALA A 17 1.49 -9.08 10.10
C ALA A 17 2.38 -8.53 11.24
N THR A 18 2.69 -9.29 12.30
CA THR A 18 3.23 -8.66 13.52
C THR A 18 4.54 -9.25 14.05
N GLN A 19 5.19 -10.21 13.41
CA GLN A 19 6.42 -10.83 13.94
C GLN A 19 7.65 -10.81 13.02
N PHE A 20 7.66 -10.00 11.97
CA PHE A 20 8.83 -9.85 11.08
C PHE A 20 9.85 -8.80 11.56
N ILE A 21 10.01 -8.57 12.84
CA ILE A 21 11.02 -7.60 13.31
C ILE A 21 11.88 -8.27 14.38
N GLN A 22 13.09 -8.66 13.99
CA GLN A 22 14.35 -8.56 14.71
C GLN A 22 15.40 -9.56 14.22
N ASN A 23 16.06 -9.24 13.09
CA ASN A 23 17.41 -9.71 12.82
C ASN A 23 18.23 -8.61 12.12
N PRO A 24 19.33 -8.11 12.69
CA PRO A 24 20.02 -6.89 12.26
C PRO A 24 21.10 -7.08 11.19
N THR A 25 21.03 -8.09 10.33
CA THR A 25 22.07 -8.37 9.30
C THR A 25 21.55 -8.62 7.89
N ILE A 26 20.25 -8.44 7.63
CA ILE A 26 19.73 -8.41 6.28
C ILE A 26 19.72 -6.96 5.83
N ASP A 27 20.24 -6.68 4.64
CA ASP A 27 20.19 -5.38 3.98
C ASP A 27 18.73 -4.89 4.02
N MET A 28 18.42 -3.96 4.93
CA MET A 28 17.03 -3.59 5.24
C MET A 28 16.40 -2.99 3.99
N GLN A 29 15.47 -3.71 3.39
CA GLN A 29 14.77 -3.30 2.19
C GLN A 29 14.11 -1.93 2.41
N GLU A 30 14.62 -0.90 1.72
CA GLU A 30 14.01 0.43 1.73
C GLU A 30 12.52 0.36 1.37
N LYS A 31 11.68 1.09 2.11
CA LYS A 31 10.24 1.02 1.89
C LYS A 31 9.50 2.34 2.06
N ILE A 32 8.39 2.43 1.37
CA ILE A 32 7.38 3.48 1.56
C ILE A 32 6.22 2.90 2.37
N ILE A 33 5.81 3.60 3.41
CA ILE A 33 4.62 3.24 4.18
C ILE A 33 3.41 3.96 3.60
N ILE A 34 2.37 3.18 3.28
CA ILE A 34 1.08 3.70 2.84
C ILE A 34 0.10 3.55 4.02
N LEU A 35 -0.30 4.68 4.61
CA LEU A 35 -1.33 4.69 5.65
C LEU A 35 -2.71 4.60 4.99
N ASP A 36 -3.42 3.52 5.30
CA ASP A 36 -4.73 3.22 4.72
C ASP A 36 -5.85 3.85 5.53
N PHE A 37 -6.52 4.83 4.92
CA PHE A 37 -7.72 5.47 5.44
C PHE A 37 -9.02 4.87 4.86
N GLY A 38 -8.96 3.64 4.39
CA GLY A 38 -10.12 2.90 3.89
C GLY A 38 -10.49 3.21 2.44
N SER A 39 -9.58 3.76 1.64
CA SER A 39 -9.82 3.99 0.22
C SER A 39 -9.87 2.69 -0.58
N GLN A 40 -10.78 2.63 -1.54
CA GLN A 40 -10.82 1.55 -2.53
C GLN A 40 -9.58 1.53 -3.44
N THR A 41 -8.86 2.64 -3.55
CA THR A 41 -7.69 2.80 -4.40
C THR A 41 -6.35 2.62 -3.67
N THR A 42 -6.35 2.37 -2.36
CA THR A 42 -5.10 2.19 -1.58
C THR A 42 -4.21 1.10 -2.18
N GLN A 43 -4.79 -0.02 -2.59
CA GLN A 43 -4.03 -1.11 -3.23
C GLN A 43 -3.42 -0.69 -4.57
N LEU A 44 -4.04 0.24 -5.30
CA LEU A 44 -3.49 0.78 -6.54
C LEU A 44 -2.24 1.64 -6.28
N ILE A 45 -2.21 2.41 -5.18
CA ILE A 45 -1.00 3.13 -4.77
C ILE A 45 0.15 2.14 -4.62
N GLY A 46 -0.03 1.09 -3.81
CA GLY A 46 0.98 0.06 -3.60
C GLY A 46 1.41 -0.63 -4.91
N ARG A 47 0.45 -0.92 -5.78
CA ARG A 47 0.74 -1.49 -7.10
C ARG A 47 1.63 -0.57 -7.94
N ARG A 48 1.32 0.74 -8.01
CA ARG A 48 2.13 1.71 -8.77
C ARG A 48 3.55 1.81 -8.24
N LEU A 49 3.74 1.81 -6.93
CA LEU A 49 5.08 1.85 -6.35
C LEU A 49 5.88 0.58 -6.69
N ARG A 50 5.25 -0.59 -6.66
CA ARG A 50 5.88 -1.86 -7.04
C ARG A 50 6.21 -1.92 -8.54
N GLU A 51 5.37 -1.35 -9.40
CA GLU A 51 5.65 -1.17 -10.84
C GLU A 51 6.85 -0.23 -11.08
N LEU A 52 7.15 0.66 -10.13
CA LEU A 52 8.35 1.50 -10.10
C LEU A 52 9.56 0.82 -9.45
N ASN A 53 9.48 -0.46 -9.12
CA ASN A 53 10.48 -1.23 -8.39
C ASN A 53 10.81 -0.66 -7.00
N VAL A 54 9.82 -0.07 -6.33
CA VAL A 54 9.92 0.42 -4.96
C VAL A 54 9.06 -0.45 -4.05
N TYR A 55 9.66 -0.98 -2.99
CA TYR A 55 8.93 -1.74 -1.98
C TYR A 55 8.04 -0.82 -1.15
N CYS A 56 6.85 -1.30 -0.82
CA CYS A 56 5.92 -0.57 0.02
C CYS A 56 5.07 -1.51 0.87
N GLU A 57 4.69 -1.03 2.03
CA GLU A 57 3.76 -1.69 2.93
C GLU A 57 2.51 -0.84 3.11
N ILE A 58 1.34 -1.49 3.06
CA ILE A 58 0.05 -0.85 3.36
C ILE A 58 -0.30 -1.24 4.79
N VAL A 59 -0.40 -0.24 5.65
CA VAL A 59 -0.72 -0.45 7.05
C VAL A 59 -1.96 0.38 7.43
N PRO A 60 -2.76 -0.05 8.41
CA PRO A 60 -3.86 0.77 8.92
C PRO A 60 -3.35 2.16 9.36
N TYR A 61 -4.15 3.20 9.17
CA TYR A 61 -3.80 4.60 9.43
C TYR A 61 -3.15 4.87 10.80
N ASN A 62 -3.44 4.03 11.80
CA ASN A 62 -2.97 4.13 13.19
C ASN A 62 -1.87 3.11 13.56
N LYS A 63 -1.24 2.46 12.55
CA LYS A 63 -0.22 1.41 12.74
C LYS A 63 1.09 1.75 12.03
N PHE A 64 1.50 3.01 12.10
CA PHE A 64 2.80 3.39 11.57
C PHE A 64 3.92 2.67 12.33
N PRO A 65 4.92 2.07 11.64
CA PRO A 65 6.02 1.33 12.26
C PRO A 65 7.10 2.29 12.79
N TYR A 66 6.86 2.90 13.93
CA TYR A 66 7.83 3.79 14.57
C TYR A 66 9.15 3.07 14.88
N GLY A 67 10.28 3.72 14.56
CA GLY A 67 11.61 3.19 14.81
C GLY A 67 12.15 2.26 13.70
N ASP A 68 11.40 2.03 12.65
CA ASP A 68 11.87 1.27 11.49
C ASP A 68 12.72 2.16 10.57
N GLU A 69 14.03 1.95 10.56
CA GLU A 69 15.01 2.74 9.81
C GLU A 69 14.93 2.51 8.28
N SER A 70 14.25 1.45 7.84
CA SER A 70 14.06 1.17 6.42
C SER A 70 13.01 2.07 5.75
N VAL A 71 12.19 2.78 6.54
CA VAL A 71 11.16 3.68 6.02
C VAL A 71 11.81 4.93 5.43
N LYS A 72 11.52 5.19 4.15
CA LYS A 72 12.02 6.35 3.40
C LYS A 72 10.99 7.45 3.21
N GLY A 73 9.70 7.13 3.28
CA GLY A 73 8.63 8.11 3.10
C GLY A 73 7.26 7.54 3.42
N VAL A 74 6.26 8.41 3.47
CA VAL A 74 4.89 8.08 3.86
C VAL A 74 3.89 8.61 2.86
N ILE A 75 2.92 7.78 2.47
CA ILE A 75 1.79 8.19 1.65
C ILE A 75 0.51 8.04 2.48
N LEU A 76 -0.29 9.10 2.57
CA LEU A 76 -1.61 9.08 3.17
C LEU A 76 -2.64 8.84 2.06
N SER A 77 -3.39 7.76 2.14
CA SER A 77 -4.36 7.38 1.09
C SER A 77 -5.62 8.27 1.10
N GLY A 78 -6.49 8.04 0.15
CA GLY A 78 -7.86 8.56 0.18
C GLY A 78 -8.71 7.90 1.28
N SER A 79 -9.94 8.39 1.44
CA SER A 79 -10.94 7.83 2.36
C SER A 79 -12.36 8.04 1.81
N PRO A 80 -13.32 7.18 2.16
CA PRO A 80 -14.73 7.45 1.88
C PRO A 80 -15.36 8.48 2.84
N PHE A 81 -14.65 8.88 3.91
CA PHE A 81 -15.13 9.80 4.93
C PHE A 81 -14.75 11.25 4.62
N SER A 82 -15.54 12.20 5.18
CA SER A 82 -15.14 13.60 5.30
C SER A 82 -14.23 13.82 6.50
N VAL A 83 -13.32 14.81 6.43
CA VAL A 83 -12.49 15.22 7.58
C VAL A 83 -13.31 15.72 8.77
N TYR A 84 -14.57 16.09 8.56
CA TYR A 84 -15.53 16.53 9.57
C TYR A 84 -16.34 15.41 10.20
N ASP A 85 -16.33 14.22 9.63
CA ASP A 85 -17.10 13.10 10.17
C ASP A 85 -16.62 12.73 11.56
N LYS A 86 -17.55 12.40 12.45
CA LYS A 86 -17.20 11.93 13.81
C LYS A 86 -16.40 10.62 13.76
N SER A 87 -16.62 9.83 12.73
CA SER A 87 -15.92 8.57 12.43
C SER A 87 -14.70 8.78 11.55
N ALA A 88 -14.32 10.03 11.21
CA ALA A 88 -13.15 10.32 10.40
C ALA A 88 -11.88 9.73 11.04
N PHE A 89 -11.06 9.12 10.23
CA PHE A 89 -9.78 8.61 10.66
C PHE A 89 -8.84 9.78 11.00
N LYS A 90 -8.41 9.84 12.25
CA LYS A 90 -7.45 10.84 12.73
C LYS A 90 -6.14 10.14 13.04
N VAL A 91 -5.06 10.63 12.47
CA VAL A 91 -3.71 10.14 12.73
C VAL A 91 -2.88 11.27 13.34
N ASP A 92 -2.09 10.92 14.35
CA ASP A 92 -1.08 11.83 14.87
C ASP A 92 0.16 11.78 13.97
N LEU A 93 0.41 12.86 13.24
CA LEU A 93 1.57 12.99 12.37
C LEU A 93 2.82 13.51 13.11
N SER A 94 2.75 13.86 14.40
CA SER A 94 3.89 14.45 15.13
C SER A 94 5.13 13.56 15.14
N GLY A 95 4.96 12.25 15.15
CA GLY A 95 6.05 11.28 15.09
C GLY A 95 6.58 10.97 13.68
N ILE A 96 5.92 11.50 12.64
CA ILE A 96 6.22 11.25 11.22
C ILE A 96 6.73 12.52 10.54
N ARG A 97 6.05 13.64 10.78
CA ARG A 97 6.34 14.96 10.23
C ARG A 97 7.75 15.42 10.60
N GLY A 98 8.49 15.94 9.63
CA GLY A 98 9.88 16.37 9.80
C GLY A 98 10.91 15.25 9.89
N LYS A 99 10.46 13.97 9.93
CA LYS A 99 11.33 12.80 9.87
C LYS A 99 11.29 12.10 8.52
N TYR A 100 10.13 12.10 7.89
CA TYR A 100 9.90 11.44 6.61
C TYR A 100 9.19 12.39 5.65
N PRO A 101 9.51 12.35 4.34
CA PRO A 101 8.68 12.97 3.31
C PRO A 101 7.26 12.40 3.34
N ILE A 102 6.26 13.27 3.15
CA ILE A 102 4.84 12.89 3.21
C ILE A 102 4.11 13.33 1.95
N LEU A 103 3.35 12.43 1.34
CA LEU A 103 2.42 12.73 0.25
C LEU A 103 1.00 12.37 0.68
N GLY A 104 0.11 13.37 0.77
CA GLY A 104 -1.32 13.15 0.96
C GLY A 104 -2.05 13.05 -0.37
N ILE A 105 -2.87 12.02 -0.57
CA ILE A 105 -3.71 11.79 -1.75
C ILE A 105 -5.17 11.94 -1.36
N CYS A 106 -5.91 12.81 -2.04
CA CYS A 106 -7.34 13.06 -1.85
C CYS A 106 -7.67 13.37 -0.38
N TYR A 107 -8.25 12.44 0.37
CA TYR A 107 -8.50 12.61 1.81
C TYR A 107 -7.21 12.91 2.58
N GLY A 108 -6.09 12.24 2.27
CA GLY A 108 -4.80 12.51 2.91
C GLY A 108 -4.36 13.97 2.73
N ALA A 109 -4.59 14.57 1.55
CA ALA A 109 -4.34 15.99 1.32
C ALA A 109 -5.30 16.87 2.11
N GLN A 110 -6.59 16.53 2.13
CA GLN A 110 -7.59 17.26 2.93
C GLN A 110 -7.26 17.21 4.42
N PHE A 111 -6.87 16.04 4.92
CA PHE A 111 -6.48 15.85 6.32
C PHE A 111 -5.26 16.69 6.71
N ILE A 112 -4.21 16.71 5.89
CA ILE A 112 -3.02 17.57 6.12
C ILE A 112 -3.44 19.04 6.16
N SER A 113 -4.19 19.52 5.17
CA SER A 113 -4.65 20.91 5.11
C SER A 113 -5.50 21.27 6.35
N TYR A 114 -6.52 20.48 6.65
CA TYR A 114 -7.43 20.69 7.75
C TYR A 114 -6.73 20.69 9.12
N SER A 115 -5.84 19.74 9.35
CA SER A 115 -5.07 19.61 10.61
C SER A 115 -4.13 20.78 10.86
N ASN A 116 -3.78 21.56 9.81
CA ASN A 116 -2.94 22.75 9.89
C ASN A 116 -3.74 24.05 9.83
N GLY A 117 -5.07 24.01 9.95
CA GLY A 117 -5.93 25.21 9.96
C GLY A 117 -6.44 25.63 8.58
N GLY A 118 -6.22 24.83 7.55
CA GLY A 118 -6.86 25.01 6.23
C GLY A 118 -8.35 24.71 6.29
N ARG A 119 -9.07 25.03 5.22
CA ARG A 119 -10.51 24.83 5.10
C ARG A 119 -10.81 23.81 4.04
N VAL A 120 -11.61 22.82 4.41
CA VAL A 120 -12.16 21.81 3.52
C VAL A 120 -13.69 21.97 3.57
N GLU A 121 -14.36 21.97 2.43
CA GLU A 121 -15.82 22.21 2.37
C GLU A 121 -16.43 21.23 1.39
N PRO A 122 -17.71 20.87 1.58
CA PRO A 122 -18.43 20.10 0.57
C PRO A 122 -18.37 20.82 -0.80
N ALA A 123 -17.93 20.12 -1.83
CA ALA A 123 -17.92 20.67 -3.17
C ALA A 123 -19.36 20.99 -3.61
N GLY A 124 -19.58 22.17 -4.15
CA GLY A 124 -20.91 22.59 -4.64
C GLY A 124 -21.46 21.69 -5.75
N THR A 125 -20.58 21.07 -6.50
CA THR A 125 -20.84 19.94 -7.40
C THR A 125 -19.80 18.87 -7.10
N ARG A 126 -20.23 17.64 -6.88
CA ARG A 126 -19.32 16.52 -6.68
C ARG A 126 -18.38 16.41 -7.88
N GLU A 127 -17.08 16.48 -7.61
CA GLU A 127 -16.06 16.43 -8.65
C GLU A 127 -15.63 14.97 -8.84
N TYR A 128 -16.31 14.29 -9.77
CA TYR A 128 -15.98 12.95 -10.19
C TYR A 128 -15.61 12.94 -11.66
N GLY A 129 -14.47 12.37 -12.00
CA GLY A 129 -14.07 12.14 -13.37
C GLY A 129 -12.78 12.84 -13.79
N ARG A 130 -12.67 13.10 -15.07
CA ARG A 130 -11.49 13.67 -15.72
C ARG A 130 -11.43 15.16 -15.48
N ALA A 131 -10.26 15.64 -15.05
CA ALA A 131 -9.90 17.05 -15.01
C ALA A 131 -8.51 17.22 -15.65
N HIS A 132 -8.16 18.44 -16.01
CA HIS A 132 -6.84 18.74 -16.54
C HIS A 132 -6.14 19.74 -15.61
N LEU A 133 -4.85 19.53 -15.38
CA LEU A 133 -4.04 20.51 -14.66
C LEU A 133 -3.80 21.72 -15.58
N GLY A 134 -4.64 22.74 -15.41
CA GLY A 134 -4.57 23.98 -16.21
C GLY A 134 -3.32 24.80 -15.87
N SER A 135 -2.88 24.77 -14.59
CA SER A 135 -1.67 25.39 -14.12
C SER A 135 -0.99 24.51 -13.08
N PHE A 136 0.33 24.37 -13.18
CA PHE A 136 1.16 23.76 -12.14
C PHE A 136 2.58 24.34 -12.16
N ASP A 137 3.24 24.28 -11.01
CA ASP A 137 4.63 24.67 -10.83
C ASP A 137 5.57 23.60 -11.39
N SER A 138 6.07 23.81 -12.62
CA SER A 138 6.97 22.86 -13.30
C SER A 138 8.33 22.69 -12.64
N GLU A 139 8.73 23.66 -11.80
CA GLU A 139 9.98 23.59 -11.03
C GLU A 139 9.82 22.76 -9.74
N ASN A 140 8.59 22.50 -9.33
CA ASN A 140 8.33 21.64 -8.19
C ASN A 140 8.70 20.21 -8.50
N VAL A 141 9.47 19.57 -7.62
CA VAL A 141 9.95 18.21 -7.80
C VAL A 141 8.83 17.21 -8.14
N LEU A 142 7.65 17.37 -7.53
CA LEU A 142 6.51 16.48 -7.76
C LEU A 142 6.02 16.48 -9.22
N PHE A 143 6.16 17.62 -9.93
CA PHE A 143 5.70 17.80 -11.31
C PHE A 143 6.82 17.74 -12.36
N LYS A 144 8.02 17.37 -11.96
CA LYS A 144 9.15 17.22 -12.91
C LYS A 144 8.81 16.15 -13.98
N GLY A 145 8.91 16.56 -15.24
CA GLY A 145 8.60 15.68 -16.38
C GLY A 145 7.11 15.45 -16.64
N VAL A 146 6.22 16.10 -15.90
CA VAL A 146 4.77 16.06 -16.14
C VAL A 146 4.42 16.96 -17.34
N ARG A 147 3.55 16.47 -18.22
CA ARG A 147 3.11 17.18 -19.42
C ARG A 147 2.17 18.35 -19.08
N LYS A 148 2.29 19.45 -19.82
CA LYS A 148 1.32 20.54 -19.71
C LYS A 148 -0.08 20.02 -20.01
N ASN A 149 -1.06 20.52 -19.24
CA ASN A 149 -2.47 20.16 -19.38
C ASN A 149 -2.73 18.63 -19.24
N THR A 150 -1.91 17.91 -18.46
CA THR A 150 -2.09 16.48 -18.21
C THR A 150 -3.44 16.20 -17.57
N GLN A 151 -4.05 15.09 -17.96
CA GLN A 151 -5.29 14.62 -17.36
C GLN A 151 -5.03 14.00 -15.99
N VAL A 152 -5.86 14.36 -15.01
CA VAL A 152 -5.91 13.77 -13.67
C VAL A 152 -7.33 13.30 -13.34
N TRP A 153 -7.45 12.34 -12.44
CA TRP A 153 -8.73 11.81 -12.00
C TRP A 153 -9.12 12.39 -10.65
N MET A 154 -10.26 13.08 -10.64
CA MET A 154 -10.89 13.59 -9.42
C MET A 154 -11.96 12.60 -8.93
N SER A 155 -12.02 12.40 -7.62
CA SER A 155 -13.03 11.52 -6.98
C SER A 155 -13.25 11.95 -5.53
N HIS A 156 -13.84 13.14 -5.35
CA HIS A 156 -14.05 13.68 -4.01
C HIS A 156 -15.37 14.43 -3.88
N GLY A 157 -16.00 14.31 -2.69
CA GLY A 157 -17.21 15.06 -2.32
C GLY A 157 -16.88 16.37 -1.61
N ASP A 158 -15.72 16.46 -0.97
CA ASP A 158 -15.21 17.64 -0.28
C ASP A 158 -14.00 18.19 -1.04
N THR A 159 -13.81 19.51 -1.02
CA THR A 159 -12.69 20.18 -1.69
C THR A 159 -11.95 21.11 -0.73
N ILE A 160 -10.66 21.27 -0.94
CA ILE A 160 -9.83 22.22 -0.17
C ILE A 160 -10.11 23.62 -0.73
N THR A 161 -10.71 24.48 0.08
CA THR A 161 -11.09 25.85 -0.30
C THR A 161 -10.10 26.91 0.21
N ALA A 162 -9.33 26.59 1.25
CA ALA A 162 -8.24 27.43 1.74
C ALA A 162 -7.14 26.57 2.37
N ILE A 163 -5.90 27.04 2.20
CA ILE A 163 -4.71 26.46 2.84
C ILE A 163 -4.06 27.51 3.76
N PRO A 164 -3.29 27.06 4.79
CA PRO A 164 -2.54 27.98 5.65
C PRO A 164 -1.49 28.79 4.87
N ASP A 165 -1.08 29.95 5.44
CA ASP A 165 -0.12 30.86 4.79
C ASP A 165 1.25 30.24 4.49
N ASN A 166 1.64 29.23 5.27
CA ASN A 166 2.88 28.47 5.05
C ASN A 166 2.73 27.34 4.01
N PHE A 167 1.59 27.23 3.34
CA PHE A 167 1.40 26.30 2.23
C PHE A 167 1.43 27.04 0.90
N LYS A 168 2.05 26.43 -0.10
CA LYS A 168 2.12 26.95 -1.46
C LYS A 168 1.25 26.12 -2.39
N ILE A 169 0.31 26.76 -3.09
CA ILE A 169 -0.42 26.09 -4.19
C ILE A 169 0.56 25.78 -5.30
N ILE A 170 0.63 24.53 -5.72
CA ILE A 170 1.54 24.07 -6.78
C ILE A 170 0.81 23.52 -8.02
N ALA A 171 -0.50 23.30 -7.96
CA ALA A 171 -1.32 22.99 -9.13
C ALA A 171 -2.78 23.39 -8.93
N SER A 172 -3.45 23.71 -10.05
CA SER A 172 -4.89 23.97 -10.12
C SER A 172 -5.50 23.34 -11.38
N THR A 173 -6.83 23.12 -11.34
CA THR A 173 -7.65 22.84 -12.52
C THR A 173 -8.63 23.98 -12.74
N ASP A 174 -9.40 23.92 -13.82
CA ASP A 174 -10.43 24.94 -14.09
C ASP A 174 -11.50 25.02 -12.98
N LYS A 175 -11.71 23.93 -12.25
CA LYS A 175 -12.75 23.84 -11.20
C LYS A 175 -12.17 23.83 -9.79
N VAL A 176 -10.97 23.29 -9.60
CA VAL A 176 -10.31 23.12 -8.30
C VAL A 176 -9.12 24.06 -8.23
N ALA A 177 -9.28 25.16 -7.50
CA ALA A 177 -8.21 26.14 -7.32
C ALA A 177 -6.98 25.59 -6.59
N ILE A 178 -7.19 24.62 -5.68
CA ILE A 178 -6.13 23.99 -4.89
C ILE A 178 -6.13 22.49 -5.24
N ALA A 179 -5.64 22.15 -6.44
CA ALA A 179 -5.52 20.76 -6.88
C ALA A 179 -4.29 20.08 -6.28
N ALA A 180 -3.25 20.82 -5.98
CA ALA A 180 -2.09 20.36 -5.22
C ALA A 180 -1.41 21.52 -4.48
N TYR A 181 -0.76 21.17 -3.37
CA TYR A 181 0.02 22.13 -2.57
C TYR A 181 1.27 21.45 -1.99
N GLN A 182 2.22 22.28 -1.57
CA GLN A 182 3.39 21.91 -0.79
C GLN A 182 3.44 22.73 0.49
N VAL A 183 3.83 22.12 1.60
CA VAL A 183 4.12 22.82 2.86
C VAL A 183 5.49 23.46 2.77
N SER A 184 5.57 24.76 2.94
CA SER A 184 6.84 25.50 2.81
C SER A 184 7.80 25.12 3.93
N GLY A 185 9.03 24.79 3.55
CA GLY A 185 10.08 24.38 4.50
C GLY A 185 9.97 22.94 4.98
N GLU A 186 9.04 22.14 4.42
CA GLU A 186 8.88 20.73 4.74
C GLU A 186 8.77 19.87 3.47
N GLU A 187 9.19 18.63 3.59
CA GLU A 187 9.01 17.61 2.53
C GLU A 187 7.60 17.02 2.62
N MET A 188 6.59 17.87 2.47
CA MET A 188 5.19 17.48 2.59
C MET A 188 4.36 18.08 1.46
N TRP A 189 3.62 17.21 0.77
CA TRP A 189 2.77 17.55 -0.37
C TRP A 189 1.36 17.00 -0.17
N GLY A 190 0.40 17.66 -0.80
CA GLY A 190 -0.95 17.16 -0.93
C GLY A 190 -1.45 17.31 -2.36
N VAL A 191 -2.10 16.26 -2.89
CA VAL A 191 -2.78 16.25 -4.17
C VAL A 191 -4.24 15.86 -3.98
N GLN A 192 -5.16 16.66 -4.52
CA GLN A 192 -6.60 16.41 -4.39
C GLN A 192 -7.08 15.30 -5.33
N PHE A 193 -6.36 15.06 -6.43
CA PHE A 193 -6.62 14.01 -7.41
C PHE A 193 -5.93 12.69 -7.04
N HIS A 194 -6.24 11.64 -7.80
CA HIS A 194 -5.73 10.30 -7.62
C HIS A 194 -4.63 9.97 -8.65
N PRO A 195 -3.34 10.16 -8.34
CA PRO A 195 -2.25 9.84 -9.28
C PRO A 195 -2.10 8.34 -9.54
N GLU A 196 -2.60 7.49 -8.64
CA GLU A 196 -2.48 6.03 -8.71
C GLU A 196 -3.41 5.38 -9.73
N VAL A 197 -4.49 6.06 -10.13
CA VAL A 197 -5.46 5.47 -11.07
C VAL A 197 -5.03 5.66 -12.51
N PHE A 198 -5.44 4.73 -13.38
CA PHE A 198 -5.09 4.72 -14.79
C PHE A 198 -5.47 6.02 -15.55
N HIS A 199 -6.55 6.68 -15.13
CA HIS A 199 -7.04 7.90 -15.77
C HIS A 199 -6.21 9.16 -15.46
N SER A 200 -5.26 9.09 -14.51
CA SER A 200 -4.25 10.11 -14.28
C SER A 200 -3.04 9.79 -15.14
N GLU A 201 -2.95 10.43 -16.32
CA GLU A 201 -2.01 10.05 -17.38
C GLU A 201 -0.54 10.11 -16.93
N ASP A 202 -0.14 11.17 -16.23
CA ASP A 202 1.21 11.32 -15.69
C ASP A 202 1.29 11.01 -14.18
N GLY A 203 0.26 10.34 -13.64
CA GLY A 203 0.21 10.01 -12.22
C GLY A 203 1.37 9.12 -11.76
N THR A 204 1.78 8.16 -12.58
CA THR A 204 2.95 7.31 -12.30
C THR A 204 4.24 8.12 -12.25
N GLN A 205 4.39 9.16 -13.11
CA GLN A 205 5.55 10.06 -13.06
C GLN A 205 5.57 10.87 -11.76
N MET A 206 4.42 11.38 -11.31
CA MET A 206 4.32 12.11 -10.04
C MET A 206 4.67 11.22 -8.85
N LEU A 207 4.15 9.98 -8.81
CA LEU A 207 4.50 9.01 -7.77
C LEU A 207 5.98 8.65 -7.81
N ARG A 208 6.57 8.47 -9.00
CA ARG A 208 8.00 8.24 -9.16
C ARG A 208 8.81 9.41 -8.58
N ASN A 209 8.44 10.64 -8.94
CA ASN A 209 9.14 11.83 -8.45
C ASN A 209 9.12 11.89 -6.91
N PHE A 210 7.99 11.53 -6.30
CA PHE A 210 7.90 11.47 -4.84
C PHE A 210 8.78 10.35 -4.27
N VAL A 211 8.60 9.10 -4.71
CA VAL A 211 9.29 7.97 -4.05
C VAL A 211 10.78 7.88 -4.40
N VAL A 212 11.19 8.32 -5.59
CA VAL A 212 12.59 8.26 -6.04
C VAL A 212 13.31 9.57 -5.80
N ASP A 213 12.77 10.68 -6.32
CA ASP A 213 13.52 11.96 -6.33
C ASP A 213 13.41 12.67 -4.95
N VAL A 214 12.32 12.49 -4.20
CA VAL A 214 12.16 13.05 -2.84
C VAL A 214 12.58 12.06 -1.77
N CYS A 215 12.00 10.86 -1.75
CA CYS A 215 12.27 9.85 -0.69
C CYS A 215 13.62 9.14 -0.89
N GLY A 216 14.25 9.22 -2.07
CA GLY A 216 15.55 8.62 -2.35
C GLY A 216 15.53 7.09 -2.47
N CYS A 217 14.37 6.49 -2.80
CA CYS A 217 14.30 5.03 -2.96
C CYS A 217 15.09 4.55 -4.17
N SER A 218 15.82 3.45 -4.00
CA SER A 218 16.77 2.87 -4.98
C SER A 218 16.08 2.04 -6.04
N GLN A 219 14.88 2.00 -6.34
CA GLN A 219 14.20 1.19 -7.38
C GLN A 219 14.81 -0.22 -7.60
N SER A 220 15.27 -0.85 -6.52
CA SER A 220 15.94 -2.15 -6.55
C SER A 220 15.02 -3.34 -6.25
N TRP A 221 13.79 -3.06 -5.83
CA TRP A 221 12.84 -4.10 -5.52
C TRP A 221 12.31 -4.79 -6.78
N SER A 222 12.18 -6.10 -6.71
CA SER A 222 11.47 -6.89 -7.72
C SER A 222 10.65 -8.01 -7.05
N ALA A 223 9.60 -8.49 -7.71
CA ALA A 223 8.84 -9.62 -7.22
C ALA A 223 9.71 -10.88 -7.06
N ALA A 224 10.70 -11.07 -7.91
CA ALA A 224 11.64 -12.19 -7.82
C ALA A 224 12.53 -12.07 -6.59
N SER A 225 13.17 -10.90 -6.37
CA SER A 225 14.01 -10.68 -5.20
C SER A 225 13.21 -10.79 -3.90
N PHE A 226 11.96 -10.33 -3.88
CA PHE A 226 11.06 -10.51 -2.74
C PHE A 226 10.80 -11.99 -2.43
N VAL A 227 10.55 -12.81 -3.47
CA VAL A 227 10.36 -14.26 -3.28
C VAL A 227 11.60 -14.90 -2.67
N ASP A 228 12.79 -14.60 -3.21
CA ASP A 228 14.04 -15.20 -2.73
C ASP A 228 14.36 -14.79 -1.28
N THR A 229 14.17 -13.51 -0.95
CA THR A 229 14.34 -13.01 0.42
C THR A 229 13.34 -13.67 1.38
N THR A 230 12.05 -13.69 1.02
CA THR A 230 11.00 -14.29 1.86
C THR A 230 11.25 -15.79 2.08
N VAL A 231 11.69 -16.52 1.05
CA VAL A 231 12.03 -17.94 1.19
C VAL A 231 13.23 -18.14 2.13
N ALA A 232 14.26 -17.28 2.05
CA ALA A 232 15.41 -17.34 2.96
C ALA A 232 15.00 -17.07 4.42
N GLU A 233 14.20 -16.04 4.65
CA GLU A 233 13.66 -15.69 5.97
C GLU A 233 12.80 -16.81 6.57
N LEU A 234 11.86 -17.35 5.76
CA LEU A 234 11.04 -18.50 6.19
C LEU A 234 11.88 -19.71 6.54
N LYS A 235 12.94 -19.99 5.76
CA LYS A 235 13.84 -21.10 6.02
C LYS A 235 14.63 -20.93 7.33
N GLU A 236 15.08 -19.71 7.60
CA GLU A 236 15.78 -19.38 8.85
C GLU A 236 14.83 -19.49 10.05
N GLN A 237 13.61 -18.92 9.93
CA GLN A 237 12.63 -18.88 11.01
C GLN A 237 12.07 -20.28 11.34
N LEU A 238 11.77 -21.07 10.33
CA LEU A 238 11.10 -22.37 10.49
C LEU A 238 12.10 -23.53 10.67
N GLY A 239 13.31 -23.41 10.14
CA GLY A 239 14.33 -24.45 10.25
C GLY A 239 13.82 -25.82 9.81
N ASN A 240 13.70 -26.74 10.77
CA ASN A 240 13.19 -28.10 10.57
C ASN A 240 11.73 -28.31 11.04
N ASP A 241 11.04 -27.22 11.38
CA ASP A 241 9.65 -27.29 11.85
C ASP A 241 8.71 -27.83 10.78
N ARG A 242 7.63 -28.46 11.23
CA ARG A 242 6.54 -28.94 10.39
C ARG A 242 5.41 -27.92 10.41
N VAL A 243 4.95 -27.53 9.23
CA VAL A 243 3.93 -26.49 9.03
C VAL A 243 2.69 -27.09 8.40
N ILE A 244 1.53 -26.68 8.91
CA ILE A 244 0.23 -26.97 8.31
C ILE A 244 -0.34 -25.70 7.70
N LEU A 245 -0.73 -25.76 6.43
CA LEU A 245 -1.34 -24.65 5.70
C LEU A 245 -2.75 -25.02 5.22
N GLY A 246 -3.76 -24.25 5.61
CA GLY A 246 -5.10 -24.34 5.04
C GLY A 246 -5.13 -23.70 3.65
N LEU A 247 -5.48 -24.48 2.63
CA LEU A 247 -5.67 -23.99 1.27
C LEU A 247 -7.13 -23.59 1.04
N SER A 248 -7.34 -22.42 0.47
CA SER A 248 -8.68 -21.94 0.07
C SER A 248 -8.94 -22.04 -1.43
N GLY A 249 -7.95 -22.44 -2.23
CA GLY A 249 -8.01 -22.36 -3.69
C GLY A 249 -7.84 -20.94 -4.26
N GLY A 250 -7.64 -19.93 -3.40
CA GLY A 250 -7.40 -18.56 -3.79
C GLY A 250 -5.90 -18.25 -3.98
N VAL A 251 -5.61 -17.12 -4.62
CA VAL A 251 -4.24 -16.67 -4.95
C VAL A 251 -3.35 -16.58 -3.71
N ASP A 252 -3.84 -16.00 -2.62
CA ASP A 252 -3.03 -15.77 -1.41
C ASP A 252 -2.54 -17.06 -0.77
N SER A 253 -3.45 -18.04 -0.61
CA SER A 253 -3.08 -19.36 -0.06
C SER A 253 -2.16 -20.13 -0.99
N SER A 254 -2.30 -19.93 -2.31
CA SER A 254 -1.42 -20.56 -3.32
C SER A 254 -0.01 -19.98 -3.25
N VAL A 255 0.13 -18.67 -3.16
CA VAL A 255 1.43 -18.00 -3.00
C VAL A 255 2.10 -18.44 -1.70
N ALA A 256 1.35 -18.48 -0.58
CA ALA A 256 1.87 -18.95 0.70
C ALA A 256 2.35 -20.42 0.62
N ALA A 257 1.61 -21.29 -0.05
CA ALA A 257 2.00 -22.70 -0.25
C ALA A 257 3.32 -22.82 -1.02
N VAL A 258 3.48 -22.04 -2.10
CA VAL A 258 4.70 -22.05 -2.93
C VAL A 258 5.91 -21.54 -2.13
N LEU A 259 5.76 -20.43 -1.40
CA LEU A 259 6.84 -19.85 -0.60
C LEU A 259 7.29 -20.80 0.51
N LEU A 260 6.34 -21.35 1.28
CA LEU A 260 6.60 -22.33 2.34
C LEU A 260 7.22 -23.61 1.77
N HIS A 261 6.70 -24.12 0.64
CA HIS A 261 7.29 -25.29 0.01
C HIS A 261 8.74 -25.08 -0.44
N ARG A 262 9.07 -23.91 -0.99
CA ARG A 262 10.46 -23.56 -1.34
C ARG A 262 11.35 -23.46 -0.09
N ALA A 263 10.80 -22.99 1.04
CA ALA A 263 11.56 -22.82 2.26
C ALA A 263 11.82 -24.14 3.01
N ILE A 264 10.78 -24.95 3.22
CA ILE A 264 10.81 -26.14 4.11
C ILE A 264 10.46 -27.47 3.42
N GLY A 265 10.15 -27.44 2.14
CA GLY A 265 9.93 -28.66 1.33
C GLY A 265 8.88 -29.61 1.92
N LYS A 266 9.29 -30.84 2.22
CA LYS A 266 8.41 -31.90 2.73
C LYS A 266 7.85 -31.68 4.14
N ASN A 267 8.35 -30.67 4.85
CA ASN A 267 7.84 -30.30 6.16
C ASN A 267 6.54 -29.49 6.08
N LEU A 268 6.09 -29.11 4.86
CA LEU A 268 4.80 -28.47 4.63
C LEU A 268 3.72 -29.52 4.41
N THR A 269 2.59 -29.40 5.14
CA THR A 269 1.36 -30.16 4.91
C THR A 269 0.25 -29.17 4.54
N CYS A 270 -0.29 -29.28 3.34
CA CYS A 270 -1.43 -28.47 2.91
C CYS A 270 -2.74 -29.22 3.14
N ILE A 271 -3.75 -28.57 3.71
CA ILE A 271 -5.09 -29.09 3.92
C ILE A 271 -6.07 -28.28 3.08
N PHE A 272 -6.74 -28.94 2.16
CA PHE A 272 -7.85 -28.37 1.40
C PHE A 272 -9.16 -29.06 1.84
N VAL A 273 -10.16 -28.23 2.19
CA VAL A 273 -11.44 -28.72 2.72
C VAL A 273 -12.52 -28.62 1.66
N ASP A 274 -13.07 -29.77 1.24
CA ASP A 274 -14.31 -29.83 0.44
C ASP A 274 -15.51 -29.82 1.38
N HIS A 275 -16.13 -28.65 1.52
CA HIS A 275 -17.31 -28.42 2.36
C HIS A 275 -18.63 -28.47 1.57
N GLY A 276 -18.60 -28.95 0.31
CA GLY A 276 -19.78 -29.08 -0.56
C GLY A 276 -20.28 -27.74 -1.19
N LEU A 277 -19.70 -26.58 -0.87
CA LEU A 277 -20.06 -25.29 -1.42
C LEU A 277 -18.98 -24.73 -2.35
N LEU A 278 -18.05 -25.57 -2.80
CA LEU A 278 -17.02 -25.20 -3.75
C LEU A 278 -17.62 -24.92 -5.13
N ARG A 279 -16.92 -24.09 -5.91
CA ARG A 279 -17.29 -23.85 -7.32
C ARG A 279 -17.21 -25.15 -8.12
N LYS A 280 -17.94 -25.20 -9.24
CA LYS A 280 -17.93 -26.35 -10.14
C LYS A 280 -16.49 -26.73 -10.52
N ASN A 281 -16.10 -27.97 -10.22
CA ASN A 281 -14.76 -28.54 -10.47
C ASN A 281 -13.60 -27.89 -9.67
N GLU A 282 -13.86 -26.98 -8.74
CA GLU A 282 -12.81 -26.27 -8.00
C GLU A 282 -11.89 -27.26 -7.25
N PHE A 283 -12.46 -28.27 -6.59
CA PHE A 283 -11.68 -29.31 -5.93
C PHE A 283 -10.69 -30.00 -6.88
N LYS A 284 -11.17 -30.44 -8.06
CA LYS A 284 -10.35 -31.14 -9.05
C LYS A 284 -9.25 -30.23 -9.61
N ASN A 285 -9.61 -28.98 -9.89
CA ASN A 285 -8.65 -28.00 -10.43
C ASN A 285 -7.56 -27.70 -9.39
N VAL A 286 -7.92 -27.43 -8.15
CA VAL A 286 -6.95 -27.18 -7.08
C VAL A 286 -6.02 -28.39 -6.91
N MET A 287 -6.55 -29.61 -6.84
CA MET A 287 -5.71 -30.80 -6.73
C MET A 287 -4.72 -30.93 -7.90
N HIS A 288 -5.16 -30.68 -9.12
CA HIS A 288 -4.32 -30.74 -10.31
C HIS A 288 -3.25 -29.63 -10.31
N ASP A 289 -3.63 -28.39 -10.00
CA ASP A 289 -2.74 -27.24 -10.02
C ASP A 289 -1.58 -27.36 -9.00
N TYR A 290 -1.84 -28.09 -7.89
CA TYR A 290 -0.82 -28.28 -6.85
C TYR A 290 0.02 -29.55 -7.03
N GLU A 291 -0.32 -30.46 -7.94
CA GLU A 291 0.51 -31.63 -8.27
C GLU A 291 1.91 -31.21 -8.73
N CYS A 292 2.06 -30.05 -9.39
CA CYS A 292 3.31 -29.52 -9.86
C CYS A 292 4.26 -29.03 -8.74
N LEU A 293 3.79 -28.85 -7.52
CA LEU A 293 4.62 -28.41 -6.38
C LEU A 293 5.46 -29.54 -5.77
N GLY A 294 5.40 -30.75 -6.34
CA GLY A 294 6.13 -31.93 -5.85
C GLY A 294 5.43 -32.60 -4.65
N PRO A 295 6.14 -33.39 -3.83
CA PRO A 295 5.53 -34.19 -2.77
C PRO A 295 5.09 -33.33 -1.58
N VAL A 296 4.11 -32.46 -1.80
CA VAL A 296 3.36 -31.81 -0.73
C VAL A 296 2.30 -32.77 -0.26
N SER A 297 2.21 -33.00 1.04
CA SER A 297 1.17 -33.86 1.58
C SER A 297 -0.17 -33.15 1.51
N TYR A 298 -1.07 -33.62 0.65
CA TYR A 298 -2.43 -33.12 0.56
C TYR A 298 -3.38 -34.01 1.36
N THR A 299 -4.14 -33.42 2.24
CA THR A 299 -5.22 -34.07 2.94
C THR A 299 -6.53 -33.36 2.61
N HIS A 300 -7.54 -34.07 2.16
CA HIS A 300 -8.88 -33.54 1.96
C HIS A 300 -9.80 -34.11 3.04
N LEU A 301 -10.55 -33.21 3.67
CA LEU A 301 -11.65 -33.62 4.56
C LEU A 301 -12.95 -33.40 3.79
N ARG A 302 -13.71 -34.49 3.60
CA ARG A 302 -15.11 -34.38 3.19
C ARG A 302 -15.94 -34.20 4.45
N ALA A 303 -16.69 -33.07 4.50
CA ALA A 303 -17.69 -32.88 5.53
C ALA A 303 -18.93 -33.76 5.28
#